data_fa8463a108691dfe2561f81255bd09f4
#
_entry.id   fa8463a108691dfe2561f81255bd09f4
#
_cell.length_a   1.000
_cell.length_b   1.000
_cell.length_c   1.000
_cell.angle_alpha   90.00
_cell.angle_beta   90.00
_cell.angle_gamma   90.00
#
_symmetry.space_group_name_H-M   'P 1'
#
loop_
_entity.id
_entity.type
_entity.pdbx_description
1 polymer ?
#
loop_
_entity_poly.entity_id
_entity_poly.type
_entity_poly.pdbx_seq_one_letter_code
_entity_poly.pdbx_strand_id
1 'polypeptide(L)'
;TFLTAFCADIWRIVTAASCTTNCLAPVVKVIHEALGIQHGSITTIHDLTNTQSILDTPHKDLRRARASGLNLIPTTTGSATAITHIFPELKGKLNGHAVRVPLANASLTDCVFEVARATTAEEVNGLLKAAAEGALKGILGYEERPLVSSDYKTDPRSSIIDALSTMVVNGTQVKIYAW
;
A
#
# COMPACT_ATOMS: atom_id res chain seq x y z
N THR A 1 12.69 -9.15 -1.65
CA THR A 1 11.73 -8.40 -2.47
C THR A 1 10.77 -9.38 -3.13
N PHE A 2 9.46 -9.18 -3.01
CA PHE A 2 8.42 -10.09 -3.53
C PHE A 2 8.49 -10.32 -5.04
N LEU A 3 9.02 -9.36 -5.80
CA LEU A 3 9.22 -9.46 -7.25
C LEU A 3 10.43 -10.29 -7.68
N THR A 4 11.39 -10.51 -6.81
CA THR A 4 12.61 -11.27 -7.17
C THR A 4 12.42 -12.77 -7.17
N ALA A 5 11.41 -13.32 -6.47
CA ALA A 5 11.18 -14.76 -6.42
C ALA A 5 10.52 -15.32 -7.70
N PHE A 6 9.92 -14.47 -8.55
CA PHE A 6 9.08 -14.94 -9.65
C PHE A 6 9.81 -15.13 -11.02
N CYS A 7 11.04 -14.62 -11.18
CA CYS A 7 11.71 -14.59 -12.49
C CYS A 7 13.23 -14.78 -12.46
N ALA A 8 13.81 -15.43 -11.45
CA ALA A 8 15.27 -15.54 -11.30
C ALA A 8 15.97 -16.24 -12.48
N ASP A 9 15.29 -17.11 -13.21
CA ASP A 9 15.90 -17.92 -14.28
C ASP A 9 15.78 -17.32 -15.68
N ILE A 10 14.94 -16.26 -15.86
CA ILE A 10 14.62 -15.73 -17.19
C ILE A 10 15.12 -14.29 -17.40
N TRP A 11 15.20 -13.47 -16.34
CA TRP A 11 15.53 -12.05 -16.45
C TRP A 11 16.89 -11.72 -15.86
N ARG A 12 17.78 -11.12 -16.66
CA ARG A 12 19.09 -10.63 -16.22
C ARG A 12 19.01 -9.28 -15.50
N ILE A 13 17.91 -8.56 -15.67
CA ILE A 13 17.68 -7.25 -15.05
C ILE A 13 16.28 -7.28 -14.42
N VAL A 14 16.21 -7.00 -13.14
CA VAL A 14 14.97 -6.91 -12.38
C VAL A 14 14.87 -5.53 -11.70
N THR A 15 13.67 -5.09 -11.42
CA THR A 15 13.42 -3.84 -10.69
C THR A 15 12.51 -4.11 -9.49
N ALA A 16 12.75 -3.37 -8.40
CA ALA A 16 11.86 -3.32 -7.24
C ALA A 16 11.02 -2.02 -7.24
N ALA A 17 10.85 -1.39 -8.39
CA ALA A 17 10.08 -0.16 -8.52
C ALA A 17 8.63 -0.32 -8.09
N SER A 18 7.98 0.81 -7.77
CA SER A 18 6.66 0.95 -7.18
C SER A 18 6.62 0.67 -5.67
N CYS A 19 6.97 1.70 -4.91
CA CYS A 19 6.89 1.72 -3.44
C CYS A 19 5.49 1.32 -2.94
N THR A 20 4.42 1.88 -3.52
CA THR A 20 3.04 1.53 -3.14
C THR A 20 2.71 0.06 -3.41
N THR A 21 3.16 -0.53 -4.52
CA THR A 21 2.94 -1.95 -4.80
C THR A 21 3.70 -2.84 -3.82
N ASN A 22 4.92 -2.47 -3.45
CA ASN A 22 5.70 -3.20 -2.45
C ASN A 22 5.05 -3.13 -1.05
N CYS A 23 4.45 -2.00 -0.70
CA CYS A 23 3.68 -1.85 0.53
C CYS A 23 2.38 -2.68 0.49
N LEU A 24 1.66 -2.62 -0.62
CA LEU A 24 0.34 -3.24 -0.77
C LEU A 24 0.39 -4.78 -0.88
N ALA A 25 1.40 -5.34 -1.57
CA ALA A 25 1.45 -6.77 -1.87
C ALA A 25 1.44 -7.67 -0.63
N PRO A 26 2.22 -7.41 0.44
CA PRO A 26 2.16 -8.22 1.66
C PRO A 26 0.78 -8.14 2.34
N VAL A 27 0.15 -6.96 2.36
CA VAL A 27 -1.18 -6.77 2.94
C VAL A 27 -2.23 -7.56 2.18
N VAL A 28 -2.26 -7.40 0.85
CA VAL A 28 -3.18 -8.15 -0.02
C VAL A 28 -2.99 -9.65 0.12
N LYS A 29 -1.73 -10.14 0.18
CA LYS A 29 -1.44 -11.57 0.37
C LYS A 29 -2.12 -12.10 1.63
N VAL A 30 -1.88 -11.48 2.77
CA VAL A 30 -2.41 -11.96 4.05
C VAL A 30 -3.93 -11.94 4.07
N ILE A 31 -4.53 -10.82 3.66
CA ILE A 31 -5.99 -10.66 3.71
C ILE A 31 -6.68 -11.53 2.67
N HIS A 32 -6.14 -11.63 1.46
CA HIS A 32 -6.77 -12.44 0.41
C HIS A 32 -6.70 -13.94 0.71
N GLU A 33 -5.55 -14.44 1.17
CA GLU A 33 -5.38 -15.87 1.52
C GLU A 33 -6.22 -16.28 2.73
N ALA A 34 -6.41 -15.40 3.72
CA ALA A 34 -7.13 -15.72 4.94
C ALA A 34 -8.65 -15.44 4.88
N LEU A 35 -9.03 -14.35 4.24
CA LEU A 35 -10.41 -13.83 4.28
C LEU A 35 -11.08 -13.76 2.90
N GLY A 36 -10.32 -13.83 1.80
CA GLY A 36 -10.83 -13.78 0.44
C GLY A 36 -11.32 -12.39 0.03
N ILE A 37 -10.46 -11.55 -0.55
CA ILE A 37 -10.85 -10.23 -1.04
C ILE A 37 -11.82 -10.39 -2.21
N GLN A 38 -13.01 -9.81 -2.09
CA GLN A 38 -14.04 -9.76 -3.15
C GLN A 38 -13.80 -8.56 -4.06
N HIS A 39 -13.63 -7.39 -3.50
CA HIS A 39 -13.24 -6.14 -4.17
C HIS A 39 -12.68 -5.15 -3.15
N GLY A 40 -12.14 -4.05 -3.63
CA GLY A 40 -11.61 -3.02 -2.74
C GLY A 40 -11.11 -1.77 -3.45
N SER A 41 -10.80 -0.77 -2.65
CA SER A 41 -10.17 0.47 -3.10
C SER A 41 -8.95 0.80 -2.27
N ILE A 42 -7.98 1.44 -2.92
CA ILE A 42 -6.72 1.79 -2.29
C ILE A 42 -6.46 3.27 -2.51
N THR A 43 -6.16 3.99 -1.43
CA THR A 43 -5.70 5.37 -1.53
C THR A 43 -4.32 5.48 -0.90
N THR A 44 -3.33 5.91 -1.68
CA THR A 44 -2.02 6.21 -1.13
C THR A 44 -1.88 7.70 -0.86
N ILE A 45 -1.77 8.07 0.40
CA ILE A 45 -1.30 9.39 0.83
C ILE A 45 0.21 9.37 0.63
N HIS A 46 0.65 9.96 -0.49
CA HIS A 46 1.95 9.67 -1.07
C HIS A 46 2.89 10.87 -0.93
N ASP A 47 4.10 10.61 -0.50
CA ASP A 47 5.18 11.57 -0.51
C ASP A 47 5.46 12.12 -1.92
N LEU A 48 6.24 13.18 -1.99
CA LEU A 48 6.63 13.79 -3.26
C LEU A 48 7.64 12.91 -4.00
N THR A 49 7.54 12.92 -5.31
CA THR A 49 8.51 12.30 -6.22
C THR A 49 8.97 13.31 -7.26
N ASN A 50 9.90 12.94 -8.10
CA ASN A 50 10.42 13.81 -9.19
C ASN A 50 9.36 14.23 -10.22
N THR A 51 8.15 13.69 -10.14
CA THR A 51 7.03 14.08 -11.03
C THR A 51 6.23 15.26 -10.47
N GLN A 52 6.50 15.72 -9.26
CA GLN A 52 5.92 16.91 -8.66
C GLN A 52 6.87 18.09 -8.79
N SER A 53 6.33 19.27 -9.14
CA SER A 53 7.07 20.51 -9.28
C SER A 53 7.02 21.34 -8.00
N ILE A 54 8.10 22.05 -7.69
CA ILE A 54 8.16 22.98 -6.55
C ILE A 54 7.24 24.18 -6.80
N LEU A 55 7.27 24.73 -8.00
CA LEU A 55 6.42 25.82 -8.47
C LEU A 55 5.46 25.32 -9.55
N ASP A 56 4.41 26.10 -9.83
CA ASP A 56 3.50 25.82 -10.94
C ASP A 56 4.30 25.73 -12.26
N THR A 57 4.07 24.64 -12.99
CA THR A 57 4.83 24.31 -14.22
C THR A 57 3.90 23.63 -15.22
N PRO A 58 4.04 23.86 -16.55
CA PRO A 58 3.24 23.17 -17.54
C PRO A 58 3.36 21.64 -17.43
N HIS A 59 2.21 20.96 -17.35
CA HIS A 59 2.14 19.51 -17.28
C HIS A 59 0.86 19.00 -17.96
N LYS A 60 0.87 17.80 -18.55
CA LYS A 60 -0.29 17.18 -19.20
C LYS A 60 -1.46 16.96 -18.22
N ASP A 61 -1.14 16.54 -17.01
CA ASP A 61 -2.08 16.47 -15.90
C ASP A 61 -2.06 17.84 -15.19
N LEU A 62 -3.17 18.58 -15.28
CA LEU A 62 -3.29 19.93 -14.70
C LEU A 62 -3.14 19.94 -13.17
N ARG A 63 -3.44 18.84 -12.50
CA ARG A 63 -3.23 18.70 -11.05
C ARG A 63 -1.74 18.62 -10.73
N ARG A 64 -0.97 17.89 -11.54
CA ARG A 64 0.50 17.79 -11.37
C ARG A 64 1.23 19.06 -11.81
N ALA A 65 0.57 19.96 -12.53
CA ALA A 65 1.10 21.27 -12.89
C ALA A 65 1.24 22.21 -11.68
N ARG A 66 0.57 21.89 -10.54
CA ARG A 66 0.52 22.76 -9.36
C ARG A 66 1.66 22.51 -8.40
N ALA A 67 2.07 23.60 -7.72
CA ALA A 67 3.13 23.62 -6.71
C ALA A 67 2.90 22.58 -5.61
N SER A 68 3.81 21.64 -5.45
CA SER A 68 3.65 20.47 -4.60
C SER A 68 3.73 20.76 -3.10
N GLY A 69 4.46 21.80 -2.71
CA GLY A 69 4.63 22.20 -1.31
C GLY A 69 3.40 22.85 -0.66
N LEU A 70 2.39 23.21 -1.46
CA LEU A 70 1.22 23.96 -1.02
C LEU A 70 -0.10 23.25 -1.30
N ASN A 71 -0.08 22.07 -1.91
CA ASN A 71 -1.27 21.42 -2.41
C ASN A 71 -1.35 19.94 -2.04
N LEU A 72 -2.57 19.46 -1.79
CA LEU A 72 -2.91 18.05 -1.91
C LEU A 72 -3.23 17.77 -3.37
N ILE A 73 -2.52 16.84 -4.01
CA ILE A 73 -2.62 16.60 -5.44
C ILE A 73 -3.14 15.19 -5.71
N PRO A 74 -4.45 15.00 -5.96
CA PRO A 74 -4.98 13.70 -6.38
C PRO A 74 -4.42 13.32 -7.75
N THR A 75 -3.90 12.10 -7.86
CA THR A 75 -3.36 11.56 -9.11
C THR A 75 -3.73 10.09 -9.27
N THR A 76 -3.50 9.55 -10.46
CA THR A 76 -3.58 8.11 -10.70
C THR A 76 -2.43 7.38 -10.02
N THR A 77 -2.67 6.11 -9.68
CA THR A 77 -1.62 5.17 -9.28
C THR A 77 -1.71 3.90 -10.12
N GLY A 78 -0.56 3.43 -10.58
CA GLY A 78 -0.47 2.14 -11.27
C GLY A 78 -0.48 0.93 -10.31
N SER A 79 -0.41 1.16 -9.01
CA SER A 79 -0.23 0.09 -8.03
C SER A 79 -1.42 -0.85 -7.93
N ALA A 80 -2.65 -0.33 -8.08
CA ALA A 80 -3.85 -1.16 -8.10
C ALA A 80 -3.90 -2.11 -9.32
N THR A 81 -3.32 -1.70 -10.45
CA THR A 81 -3.15 -2.55 -11.62
C THR A 81 -1.96 -3.50 -11.45
N ALA A 82 -0.83 -2.99 -10.92
CA ALA A 82 0.37 -3.78 -10.74
C ALA A 82 0.15 -4.96 -9.77
N ILE A 83 -0.70 -4.79 -8.75
CA ILE A 83 -1.04 -5.87 -7.82
C ILE A 83 -1.69 -7.07 -8.53
N THR A 84 -2.40 -6.85 -9.63
CA THR A 84 -3.04 -7.92 -10.40
C THR A 84 -2.06 -8.75 -11.23
N HIS A 85 -0.82 -8.32 -11.39
CA HIS A 85 0.25 -9.16 -11.93
C HIS A 85 0.75 -10.17 -10.90
N ILE A 86 0.62 -9.85 -9.60
CA ILE A 86 1.00 -10.73 -8.50
C ILE A 86 -0.17 -11.66 -8.14
N PHE A 87 -1.39 -11.09 -8.14
CA PHE A 87 -2.66 -11.80 -7.83
C PHE A 87 -3.63 -11.65 -9.00
N PRO A 88 -3.50 -12.47 -10.07
CA PRO A 88 -4.33 -12.36 -11.29
C PRO A 88 -5.83 -12.48 -11.03
N GLU A 89 -6.23 -13.21 -10.01
CA GLU A 89 -7.63 -13.40 -9.57
C GLU A 89 -8.30 -12.13 -9.04
N LEU A 90 -7.50 -11.11 -8.70
CA LEU A 90 -7.97 -9.79 -8.27
C LEU A 90 -8.11 -8.80 -9.44
N LYS A 91 -7.91 -9.24 -10.68
CA LYS A 91 -8.07 -8.37 -11.85
C LYS A 91 -9.49 -7.82 -11.95
N GLY A 92 -9.59 -6.48 -12.01
CA GLY A 92 -10.87 -5.76 -12.04
C GLY A 92 -11.56 -5.61 -10.69
N LYS A 93 -11.03 -6.22 -9.62
CA LYS A 93 -11.60 -6.15 -8.27
C LYS A 93 -10.95 -5.07 -7.39
N LEU A 94 -9.74 -4.64 -7.73
CA LEU A 94 -9.02 -3.59 -7.01
C LEU A 94 -8.77 -2.38 -7.91
N ASN A 95 -9.01 -1.20 -7.37
CA ASN A 95 -8.68 0.07 -8.02
C ASN A 95 -8.25 1.10 -6.96
N GLY A 96 -7.68 2.23 -7.39
CA GLY A 96 -7.23 3.22 -6.42
C GLY A 96 -6.63 4.48 -7.01
N HIS A 97 -6.31 5.39 -6.09
CA HIS A 97 -5.73 6.70 -6.37
C HIS A 97 -4.52 6.95 -5.47
N ALA A 98 -3.71 7.93 -5.85
CA ALA A 98 -2.73 8.54 -4.96
C ALA A 98 -3.13 9.99 -4.69
N VAL A 99 -2.90 10.45 -3.47
CA VAL A 99 -2.95 11.87 -3.12
C VAL A 99 -1.53 12.26 -2.72
N ARG A 100 -0.88 13.09 -3.55
CA ARG A 100 0.44 13.63 -3.22
C ARG A 100 0.30 14.67 -2.14
N VAL A 101 1.17 14.57 -1.13
CA VAL A 101 1.21 15.46 0.02
C VAL A 101 2.62 16.04 0.16
N PRO A 102 2.79 17.23 0.75
CA PRO A 102 4.10 17.89 0.88
C PRO A 102 5.00 17.21 1.94
N LEU A 103 5.24 15.93 1.76
CA LEU A 103 6.16 15.12 2.56
C LEU A 103 7.28 14.57 1.68
N ALA A 104 8.48 14.47 2.24
CA ALA A 104 9.66 13.97 1.53
C ALA A 104 9.82 12.45 1.62
N ASN A 105 9.18 11.79 2.59
CA ASN A 105 9.36 10.37 2.85
C ASN A 105 8.21 9.79 3.69
N ALA A 106 8.01 8.47 3.60
CA ALA A 106 7.05 7.66 4.34
C ALA A 106 5.59 7.95 3.98
N SER A 107 5.17 7.38 2.87
CA SER A 107 3.78 7.36 2.41
C SER A 107 2.91 6.44 3.27
N LEU A 108 1.61 6.74 3.32
CA LEU A 108 0.60 5.91 3.97
C LEU A 108 -0.35 5.33 2.92
N THR A 109 -0.50 4.01 2.91
CA THR A 109 -1.48 3.33 2.06
C THR A 109 -2.72 2.98 2.87
N ASP A 110 -3.86 3.54 2.48
CA ASP A 110 -5.19 3.25 3.00
C ASP A 110 -5.80 2.15 2.13
N CYS A 111 -5.94 0.96 2.69
CA CYS A 111 -6.53 -0.21 2.05
C CYS A 111 -7.93 -0.45 2.59
N VAL A 112 -8.92 -0.50 1.70
CA VAL A 112 -10.30 -0.86 2.05
C VAL A 112 -10.69 -2.06 1.20
N PHE A 113 -11.01 -3.18 1.85
CA PHE A 113 -11.37 -4.44 1.20
C PHE A 113 -12.72 -4.94 1.70
N GLU A 114 -13.57 -5.35 0.78
CA GLU A 114 -14.71 -6.23 1.09
C GLU A 114 -14.21 -7.68 1.03
N VAL A 115 -14.42 -8.43 2.12
CA VAL A 115 -13.95 -9.82 2.26
C VAL A 115 -15.10 -10.83 2.23
N ALA A 116 -14.77 -12.08 1.88
CA ALA A 116 -15.76 -13.12 1.62
C ALA A 116 -16.47 -13.65 2.88
N ARG A 117 -15.88 -13.46 4.05
CA ARG A 117 -16.44 -13.88 5.33
C ARG A 117 -16.35 -12.81 6.40
N ALA A 118 -17.23 -12.87 7.38
CA ALA A 118 -17.19 -11.98 8.52
C ALA A 118 -15.88 -12.15 9.32
N THR A 119 -15.38 -11.04 9.84
CA THR A 119 -14.15 -10.94 10.62
C THR A 119 -14.25 -9.79 11.64
N THR A 120 -13.23 -9.65 12.48
CA THR A 120 -13.09 -8.56 13.43
C THR A 120 -11.72 -7.87 13.27
N ALA A 121 -11.55 -6.68 13.84
CA ALA A 121 -10.27 -5.97 13.80
C ALA A 121 -9.17 -6.77 14.52
N GLU A 122 -9.52 -7.46 15.60
CA GLU A 122 -8.62 -8.31 16.37
C GLU A 122 -8.13 -9.50 15.53
N GLU A 123 -9.02 -10.15 14.79
CA GLU A 123 -8.66 -11.26 13.89
C GLU A 123 -7.74 -10.76 12.76
N VAL A 124 -8.09 -9.65 12.12
CA VAL A 124 -7.28 -9.04 11.05
C VAL A 124 -5.87 -8.70 11.56
N ASN A 125 -5.79 -8.07 12.72
CA ASN A 125 -4.52 -7.73 13.36
C ASN A 125 -3.71 -8.98 13.73
N GLY A 126 -4.37 -10.02 14.23
CA GLY A 126 -3.75 -11.31 14.53
C GLY A 126 -3.12 -11.98 13.30
N LEU A 127 -3.83 -11.98 12.17
CA LEU A 127 -3.34 -12.50 10.89
C LEU A 127 -2.11 -11.72 10.38
N LEU A 128 -2.17 -10.39 10.42
CA LEU A 128 -1.08 -9.52 9.97
C LEU A 128 0.14 -9.65 10.89
N LYS A 129 -0.05 -9.73 12.21
CA LYS A 129 1.02 -9.93 13.18
C LYS A 129 1.71 -11.28 12.98
N ALA A 130 0.94 -12.34 12.86
CA ALA A 130 1.48 -13.68 12.62
C ALA A 130 2.29 -13.75 11.32
N ALA A 131 1.84 -13.09 10.25
CA ALA A 131 2.59 -13.01 9.00
C ALA A 131 3.89 -12.21 9.15
N ALA A 132 3.86 -11.09 9.87
CA ALA A 132 5.03 -10.24 10.11
C ALA A 132 6.11 -10.94 10.96
N GLU A 133 5.69 -11.76 11.91
CA GLU A 133 6.61 -12.54 12.76
C GLU A 133 7.07 -13.85 12.09
N GLY A 134 6.30 -14.33 11.10
CA GLY A 134 6.50 -15.59 10.39
C GLY A 134 7.00 -15.44 8.95
N ALA A 135 6.14 -15.80 8.00
CA ALA A 135 6.51 -15.94 6.58
C ALA A 135 6.93 -14.61 5.90
N LEU A 136 6.50 -13.47 6.42
CA LEU A 136 6.83 -12.15 5.90
C LEU A 136 7.81 -11.38 6.81
N LYS A 137 8.51 -12.07 7.68
CA LYS A 137 9.51 -11.46 8.58
C LYS A 137 10.56 -10.68 7.79
N GLY A 138 10.80 -9.43 8.18
CA GLY A 138 11.71 -8.51 7.49
C GLY A 138 11.13 -7.83 6.24
N ILE A 139 9.94 -8.24 5.79
CA ILE A 139 9.22 -7.63 4.66
C ILE A 139 8.02 -6.83 5.19
N LEU A 140 7.19 -7.48 6.01
CA LEU A 140 6.04 -6.87 6.70
C LEU A 140 6.43 -6.55 8.13
N GLY A 141 6.12 -5.35 8.57
CA GLY A 141 6.17 -4.92 9.96
C GLY A 141 4.77 -4.85 10.55
N TYR A 142 4.70 -4.90 11.87
CA TYR A 142 3.48 -4.72 12.64
C TYR A 142 3.77 -3.78 13.80
N GLU A 143 3.05 -2.66 13.88
CA GLU A 143 3.32 -1.60 14.85
C GLU A 143 2.08 -1.31 15.70
N GLU A 144 2.27 -1.35 17.01
CA GLU A 144 1.21 -1.12 18.01
C GLU A 144 1.37 0.23 18.73
N ARG A 145 2.46 0.97 18.43
CA ARG A 145 2.68 2.30 18.98
C ARG A 145 2.02 3.38 18.13
N PRO A 146 1.60 4.51 18.69
CA PRO A 146 0.99 5.62 17.95
C PRO A 146 2.07 6.45 17.24
N LEU A 147 2.64 5.92 16.17
CA LEU A 147 3.70 6.55 15.38
C LEU A 147 3.14 7.29 14.17
N VAL A 148 3.99 8.15 13.59
CA VAL A 148 3.66 8.96 12.40
C VAL A 148 4.72 8.79 11.32
N SER A 149 4.50 9.34 10.13
CA SER A 149 5.36 9.16 8.95
C SER A 149 6.85 9.38 9.19
N SER A 150 7.23 10.34 10.03
CA SER A 150 8.64 10.64 10.31
C SER A 150 9.37 9.54 11.08
N ASP A 151 8.64 8.71 11.82
CA ASP A 151 9.20 7.63 12.63
C ASP A 151 9.60 6.42 11.77
N TYR A 152 9.06 6.32 10.55
CA TYR A 152 9.33 5.23 9.61
C TYR A 152 10.42 5.54 8.58
N LYS A 153 11.06 6.71 8.68
CA LYS A 153 12.17 7.04 7.79
C LYS A 153 13.31 6.02 7.95
N THR A 154 13.86 5.57 6.82
CA THR A 154 14.94 4.59 6.77
C THR A 154 14.59 3.18 7.25
N ASP A 155 13.32 2.88 7.52
CA ASP A 155 12.90 1.51 7.79
C ASP A 155 13.07 0.65 6.53
N PRO A 156 13.80 -0.47 6.59
CA PRO A 156 14.10 -1.28 5.40
C PRO A 156 12.94 -2.18 4.97
N ARG A 157 11.87 -2.29 5.77
CA ARG A 157 10.72 -3.15 5.47
C ARG A 157 9.87 -2.53 4.35
N SER A 158 9.23 -3.39 3.58
CA SER A 158 8.39 -2.95 2.45
C SER A 158 7.05 -2.37 2.89
N SER A 159 6.54 -2.80 4.04
CA SER A 159 5.23 -2.41 4.56
C SER A 159 5.22 -2.54 6.07
N ILE A 160 4.62 -1.57 6.78
CA ILE A 160 4.45 -1.63 8.23
C ILE A 160 2.98 -1.34 8.55
N ILE A 161 2.30 -2.32 9.13
CA ILE A 161 0.89 -2.21 9.53
C ILE A 161 0.78 -1.27 10.72
N ASP A 162 -0.12 -0.31 10.62
CA ASP A 162 -0.58 0.51 11.75
C ASP A 162 -1.75 -0.24 12.43
N ALA A 163 -1.42 -0.99 13.48
CA ALA A 163 -2.39 -1.86 14.14
C ALA A 163 -3.52 -1.10 14.82
N LEU A 164 -3.24 0.12 15.28
CA LEU A 164 -4.23 0.96 15.96
C LEU A 164 -5.30 1.51 15.02
N SER A 165 -4.99 1.56 13.72
CA SER A 165 -5.88 2.11 12.69
C SER A 165 -6.70 1.03 11.97
N THR A 166 -6.48 -0.25 12.29
CA THR A 166 -7.28 -1.34 11.70
C THR A 166 -8.72 -1.25 12.16
N MET A 167 -9.66 -1.31 11.22
CA MET A 167 -11.08 -1.36 11.53
C MET A 167 -11.84 -2.32 10.63
N VAL A 168 -12.95 -2.82 11.13
CA VAL A 168 -13.90 -3.64 10.36
C VAL A 168 -15.29 -3.00 10.47
N VAL A 169 -15.90 -2.75 9.33
CA VAL A 169 -17.24 -2.17 9.23
C VAL A 169 -18.20 -3.24 8.73
N ASN A 170 -19.35 -3.37 9.37
CA ASN A 170 -20.40 -4.34 9.02
C ASN A 170 -19.89 -5.80 8.89
N GLY A 171 -18.82 -6.13 9.59
CA GLY A 171 -18.26 -7.49 9.66
C GLY A 171 -17.44 -7.93 8.44
N THR A 172 -17.55 -7.30 7.29
CA THR A 172 -16.90 -7.72 6.03
C THR A 172 -16.05 -6.65 5.36
N GLN A 173 -16.27 -5.36 5.68
CA GLN A 173 -15.42 -4.30 5.13
C GLN A 173 -14.22 -4.07 6.06
N VAL A 174 -13.06 -4.50 5.61
CA VAL A 174 -11.78 -4.39 6.33
C VAL A 174 -11.05 -3.15 5.86
N LYS A 175 -10.61 -2.30 6.80
CA LYS A 175 -9.78 -1.13 6.53
C LYS A 175 -8.45 -1.25 7.26
N ILE A 176 -7.36 -1.08 6.53
CA ILE A 176 -6.00 -1.23 7.04
C ILE A 176 -5.17 -0.04 6.58
N TYR A 177 -4.40 0.53 7.51
CA TYR A 177 -3.32 1.46 7.19
C TYR A 177 -1.98 0.73 7.18
N ALA A 178 -1.20 1.00 6.14
CA ALA A 178 0.16 0.46 6.00
C ALA A 178 1.12 1.57 5.56
N TRP A 179 2.18 1.73 6.30
CA TRP A 179 3.26 2.68 6.03
C TRP A 179 4.26 2.10 5.02
#